data_155b920980ca29e80c37ac96b1137551
#
_entry.id   155b920980ca29e80c37ac96b1137551
#
_cell.length_a   1.000
_cell.length_b   1.000
_cell.length_c   1.000
_cell.angle_alpha   90.00
_cell.angle_beta   90.00
_cell.angle_gamma   90.00
#
_symmetry.space_group_name_H-M   'P 1'
#
loop_
_entity.id
_entity.type
_entity.pdbx_description
1 polymer ?
#
loop_
_entity_poly.entity_id
_entity_poly.type
_entity_poly.pdbx_seq_one_letter_code
_entity_poly.pdbx_strand_id
1 'polypeptide(L)'
;MKNYIDTLNETIKSYYKILSEDFPKFLNEYINTPEMLKQSKISVSCGTIYSKMYKQMWYSSLDHSIAVALIIWHFTKDRKQTLSGLFHDIATPVFKHSIDFMNKDYEKQESTEELTTKIISESKEIMELLNRDGIKVEEVADYHIYPIADNDTPCLSSDRLEYTLSNGLGATEKIWTLDDVKEIYDNIEIQEDENGIEELGFKDIAIAEKFVHTMSILSRLYRREKTLFTMQMLADIMRIMSDNNLINISEMYNLSEKEVIEKIEKCNVKNISNGFEIWKHATDILTSEKMPEGKYFVNIEKVKKRYINPLVRYNNEYKRIKDISEKATNDINEALECKTAKYVFLDFDFK
;
A
#
# COMPACT_ATOMS: atom_id res chain seq x y z
N MET A 1 -17.50 -0.60 -22.57
CA MET A 1 -16.36 0.10 -21.91
C MET A 1 -15.06 -0.60 -22.29
N LYS A 2 -13.93 0.13 -22.38
CA LYS A 2 -12.61 -0.54 -22.51
C LYS A 2 -12.35 -1.31 -21.22
N ASN A 3 -11.86 -2.55 -21.31
CA ASN A 3 -11.43 -3.31 -20.16
C ASN A 3 -10.24 -2.57 -19.49
N TYR A 4 -10.24 -2.47 -18.15
CA TYR A 4 -9.19 -1.77 -17.42
C TYR A 4 -7.78 -2.30 -17.75
N ILE A 5 -7.64 -3.62 -17.83
CA ILE A 5 -6.36 -4.29 -18.16
C ILE A 5 -5.77 -3.80 -19.49
N ASP A 6 -6.64 -3.49 -20.48
CA ASP A 6 -6.18 -3.03 -21.81
C ASP A 6 -5.58 -1.60 -21.75
N THR A 7 -5.88 -0.84 -20.70
CA THR A 7 -5.39 0.53 -20.51
C THR A 7 -4.03 0.62 -19.83
N LEU A 8 -3.54 -0.47 -19.24
CA LEU A 8 -2.29 -0.53 -18.49
C LEU A 8 -1.07 -0.35 -19.38
N ASN A 9 -0.01 0.22 -18.81
CA ASN A 9 1.29 0.29 -19.47
C ASN A 9 1.97 -1.09 -19.53
N GLU A 10 2.95 -1.24 -20.41
CA GLU A 10 3.61 -2.54 -20.65
C GLU A 10 4.40 -3.05 -19.42
N THR A 11 4.90 -2.19 -18.56
CA THR A 11 5.58 -2.59 -17.32
C THR A 11 4.62 -3.32 -16.38
N ILE A 12 3.42 -2.75 -16.14
CA ILE A 12 2.41 -3.37 -15.27
C ILE A 12 1.87 -4.66 -15.90
N LYS A 13 1.61 -4.68 -17.22
CA LYS A 13 1.20 -5.91 -17.91
C LYS A 13 2.24 -7.02 -17.79
N SER A 14 3.51 -6.69 -17.93
CA SER A 14 4.61 -7.65 -17.77
C SER A 14 4.73 -8.13 -16.32
N TYR A 15 4.56 -7.23 -15.35
CA TYR A 15 4.50 -7.58 -13.94
C TYR A 15 3.36 -8.57 -13.65
N TYR A 16 2.14 -8.33 -14.15
CA TYR A 16 1.03 -9.25 -13.96
C TYR A 16 1.27 -10.63 -14.57
N LYS A 17 1.97 -10.71 -15.72
CA LYS A 17 2.36 -12.00 -16.32
C LYS A 17 3.36 -12.77 -15.46
N ILE A 18 4.22 -12.09 -14.70
CA ILE A 18 5.10 -12.73 -13.72
C ILE A 18 4.27 -13.32 -12.59
N LEU A 19 3.30 -12.58 -12.08
CA LEU A 19 2.46 -13.01 -10.94
C LEU A 19 1.51 -14.15 -11.31
N SER A 20 0.98 -14.17 -12.53
CA SER A 20 0.15 -15.28 -13.03
C SER A 20 0.20 -15.33 -14.54
N GLU A 21 0.72 -16.42 -15.10
CA GLU A 21 0.74 -16.65 -16.55
C GLU A 21 -0.69 -16.70 -17.12
N ASP A 22 -1.61 -17.33 -16.38
CA ASP A 22 -3.03 -17.43 -16.69
C ASP A 22 -3.80 -16.34 -15.94
N PHE A 23 -4.11 -15.25 -16.63
CA PHE A 23 -5.01 -14.24 -16.07
C PHE A 23 -6.44 -14.83 -15.95
N PRO A 24 -7.00 -14.96 -14.74
CA PRO A 24 -8.30 -15.59 -14.55
C PRO A 24 -9.43 -14.71 -15.11
N LYS A 25 -10.07 -15.16 -16.18
CA LYS A 25 -11.05 -14.37 -16.96
C LYS A 25 -12.19 -13.80 -16.12
N PHE A 26 -12.61 -14.52 -15.05
CA PHE A 26 -13.68 -14.05 -14.17
C PHE A 26 -13.35 -12.75 -13.46
N LEU A 27 -12.06 -12.48 -13.16
CA LEU A 27 -11.64 -11.22 -12.50
C LEU A 27 -11.98 -9.98 -13.33
N ASN A 28 -11.97 -10.07 -14.67
CA ASN A 28 -12.24 -8.93 -15.52
C ASN A 28 -13.60 -8.27 -15.23
N GLU A 29 -14.64 -9.07 -14.93
CA GLU A 29 -15.97 -8.52 -14.66
C GLU A 29 -15.98 -7.76 -13.34
N TYR A 30 -15.36 -8.30 -12.29
CA TYR A 30 -15.25 -7.65 -10.98
C TYR A 30 -14.36 -6.40 -11.03
N ILE A 31 -13.21 -6.46 -11.70
CA ILE A 31 -12.29 -5.32 -11.88
C ILE A 31 -13.00 -4.13 -12.55
N ASN A 32 -13.91 -4.38 -13.48
CA ASN A 32 -14.57 -3.33 -14.25
C ASN A 32 -15.86 -2.79 -13.57
N THR A 33 -16.16 -3.17 -12.33
CA THR A 33 -17.22 -2.56 -11.54
C THR A 33 -16.87 -1.11 -11.14
N PRO A 34 -17.86 -0.21 -10.98
CA PRO A 34 -17.61 1.20 -10.68
C PRO A 34 -16.75 1.41 -9.43
N GLU A 35 -16.99 0.63 -8.37
CA GLU A 35 -16.29 0.72 -7.09
C GLU A 35 -14.81 0.34 -7.24
N MET A 36 -14.51 -0.73 -8.00
CA MET A 36 -13.13 -1.11 -8.28
C MET A 36 -12.44 -0.11 -9.21
N LEU A 37 -13.12 0.34 -10.27
CA LEU A 37 -12.56 1.34 -11.20
C LEU A 37 -12.26 2.68 -10.50
N LYS A 38 -12.98 3.03 -9.44
CA LYS A 38 -12.65 4.20 -8.60
C LYS A 38 -11.23 4.08 -8.03
N GLN A 39 -10.81 2.87 -7.62
CA GLN A 39 -9.48 2.65 -7.05
C GLN A 39 -8.33 2.87 -8.06
N SER A 40 -8.60 2.85 -9.36
CA SER A 40 -7.60 3.20 -10.38
C SER A 40 -7.17 4.67 -10.34
N LYS A 41 -7.93 5.52 -9.63
CA LYS A 41 -7.70 6.97 -9.48
C LYS A 41 -7.07 7.32 -8.13
N ILE A 42 -6.68 6.33 -7.34
CA ILE A 42 -6.02 6.45 -6.04
C ILE A 42 -4.63 5.83 -6.17
N SER A 43 -3.58 6.58 -5.86
CA SER A 43 -2.21 6.09 -5.87
C SER A 43 -1.86 5.35 -4.56
N VAL A 44 -1.09 4.27 -4.66
CA VAL A 44 -0.53 3.61 -3.46
C VAL A 44 0.48 4.49 -2.71
N SER A 45 0.93 5.58 -3.31
CA SER A 45 1.93 6.49 -2.76
C SER A 45 1.42 7.40 -1.64
N CYS A 46 0.18 7.27 -1.20
CA CYS A 46 -0.41 8.11 -0.14
C CYS A 46 -0.29 9.63 -0.43
N GLY A 47 -0.41 10.02 -1.70
CA GLY A 47 -0.31 11.39 -2.17
C GLY A 47 1.12 11.91 -2.36
N THR A 48 2.16 11.20 -1.93
CA THR A 48 3.57 11.66 -2.07
C THR A 48 3.98 11.92 -3.52
N ILE A 49 3.40 11.20 -4.48
CA ILE A 49 3.66 11.35 -5.93
C ILE A 49 3.41 12.77 -6.47
N TYR A 50 2.58 13.56 -5.78
CA TYR A 50 2.26 14.93 -6.19
C TYR A 50 3.29 15.97 -5.71
N SER A 51 4.21 15.59 -4.81
CA SER A 51 5.29 16.44 -4.35
C SER A 51 6.57 16.21 -5.16
N LYS A 52 7.28 17.29 -5.53
CA LYS A 52 8.57 17.21 -6.24
C LYS A 52 9.69 16.52 -5.44
N MET A 53 9.45 16.23 -4.15
CA MET A 53 10.37 15.45 -3.32
C MET A 53 10.51 14.00 -3.78
N TYR A 54 9.59 13.51 -4.62
CA TYR A 54 9.53 12.10 -5.03
C TYR A 54 9.54 11.95 -6.54
N LYS A 55 10.12 10.84 -6.98
CA LYS A 55 10.09 10.37 -8.38
C LYS A 55 9.58 8.94 -8.36
N GLN A 56 8.27 8.77 -8.43
CA GLN A 56 7.60 7.49 -8.32
C GLN A 56 6.86 7.15 -9.60
N MET A 57 6.75 5.86 -9.91
CA MET A 57 5.88 5.37 -10.96
C MET A 57 4.43 5.46 -10.47
N TRP A 58 3.50 5.89 -11.33
CA TRP A 58 2.08 5.75 -11.03
C TRP A 58 1.72 4.29 -10.91
N TYR A 59 1.25 3.89 -9.75
CA TYR A 59 0.72 2.58 -9.43
C TYR A 59 -0.51 2.79 -8.55
N SER A 60 -1.67 2.35 -9.06
CA SER A 60 -2.94 2.64 -8.38
C SER A 60 -3.27 1.58 -7.32
N SER A 61 -4.20 1.93 -6.41
CA SER A 61 -4.77 0.96 -5.47
C SER A 61 -5.45 -0.21 -6.21
N LEU A 62 -6.05 0.05 -7.40
CA LEU A 62 -6.60 -1.02 -8.23
C LEU A 62 -5.50 -1.93 -8.79
N ASP A 63 -4.37 -1.37 -9.25
CA ASP A 63 -3.25 -2.18 -9.74
C ASP A 63 -2.72 -3.10 -8.64
N HIS A 64 -2.58 -2.57 -7.43
CA HIS A 64 -2.20 -3.34 -6.25
C HIS A 64 -3.20 -4.46 -5.95
N SER A 65 -4.49 -4.15 -5.87
CA SER A 65 -5.54 -5.14 -5.60
C SER A 65 -5.60 -6.26 -6.64
N ILE A 66 -5.43 -5.91 -7.93
CA ILE A 66 -5.35 -6.91 -9.00
C ILE A 66 -4.12 -7.81 -8.82
N ALA A 67 -2.96 -7.22 -8.51
CA ALA A 67 -1.73 -7.99 -8.32
C ALA A 67 -1.80 -8.92 -7.11
N VAL A 68 -2.38 -8.46 -5.98
CA VAL A 68 -2.68 -9.33 -4.82
C VAL A 68 -3.58 -10.50 -5.22
N ALA A 69 -4.67 -10.22 -5.95
CA ALA A 69 -5.57 -11.26 -6.45
C ALA A 69 -4.86 -12.26 -7.39
N LEU A 70 -3.94 -11.80 -8.24
CA LEU A 70 -3.17 -12.66 -9.13
C LEU A 70 -2.19 -13.56 -8.35
N ILE A 71 -1.55 -13.07 -7.30
CA ILE A 71 -0.70 -13.87 -6.41
C ILE A 71 -1.54 -14.96 -5.75
N ILE A 72 -2.67 -14.59 -5.14
CA ILE A 72 -3.57 -15.56 -4.51
C ILE A 72 -4.05 -16.61 -5.52
N TRP A 73 -4.45 -16.18 -6.72
CA TRP A 73 -4.86 -17.10 -7.78
C TRP A 73 -3.74 -18.04 -8.21
N HIS A 74 -2.51 -17.53 -8.31
CA HIS A 74 -1.36 -18.36 -8.68
C HIS A 74 -1.17 -19.53 -7.71
N PHE A 75 -1.21 -19.26 -6.41
CA PHE A 75 -0.91 -20.24 -5.39
C PHE A 75 -2.11 -21.12 -4.98
N THR A 76 -3.34 -20.58 -4.98
CA THR A 76 -4.49 -21.30 -4.42
C THR A 76 -5.47 -21.82 -5.46
N LYS A 77 -5.58 -21.17 -6.61
CA LYS A 77 -6.63 -21.38 -7.62
C LYS A 77 -8.05 -21.29 -7.05
N ASP A 78 -8.22 -20.67 -5.87
CA ASP A 78 -9.49 -20.48 -5.19
C ASP A 78 -10.10 -19.12 -5.55
N ARG A 79 -11.35 -19.14 -6.06
CA ARG A 79 -12.05 -17.93 -6.50
C ARG A 79 -12.43 -16.99 -5.36
N LYS A 80 -12.79 -17.53 -4.18
CA LYS A 80 -13.22 -16.73 -3.03
C LYS A 80 -12.03 -16.00 -2.43
N GLN A 81 -10.91 -16.71 -2.21
CA GLN A 81 -9.68 -16.10 -1.76
C GLN A 81 -9.17 -15.04 -2.75
N THR A 82 -9.23 -15.33 -4.06
CA THR A 82 -8.82 -14.40 -5.10
C THR A 82 -9.66 -13.12 -5.09
N LEU A 83 -10.98 -13.25 -4.93
CA LEU A 83 -11.88 -12.09 -4.84
C LEU A 83 -11.72 -11.33 -3.52
N SER A 84 -11.44 -12.01 -2.41
CA SER A 84 -11.15 -11.30 -1.15
C SER A 84 -9.90 -10.44 -1.28
N GLY A 85 -8.84 -10.96 -1.93
CA GLY A 85 -7.65 -10.18 -2.26
C GLY A 85 -7.92 -9.04 -3.26
N LEU A 86 -8.86 -9.22 -4.22
CA LEU A 86 -9.26 -8.13 -5.10
C LEU A 86 -9.97 -7.00 -4.34
N PHE A 87 -10.81 -7.33 -3.36
CA PHE A 87 -11.65 -6.37 -2.65
C PHE A 87 -11.01 -5.78 -1.39
N HIS A 88 -9.84 -6.28 -0.93
CA HIS A 88 -9.29 -5.87 0.35
C HIS A 88 -9.15 -4.34 0.50
N ASP A 89 -8.79 -3.66 -0.57
CA ASP A 89 -8.58 -2.21 -0.63
C ASP A 89 -9.76 -1.42 -1.27
N ILE A 90 -10.94 -2.06 -1.50
CA ILE A 90 -12.10 -1.41 -2.14
C ILE A 90 -12.59 -0.18 -1.37
N ALA A 91 -12.40 -0.16 -0.06
CA ALA A 91 -12.78 0.92 0.83
C ALA A 91 -11.69 2.00 0.98
N THR A 92 -10.64 1.97 0.17
CA THR A 92 -9.54 2.93 0.28
C THR A 92 -9.98 4.35 -0.09
N PRO A 93 -9.81 5.34 0.81
CA PRO A 93 -10.08 6.75 0.52
C PRO A 93 -8.96 7.38 -0.31
N VAL A 94 -9.18 8.60 -0.79
CA VAL A 94 -8.13 9.41 -1.42
C VAL A 94 -6.93 9.55 -0.48
N PHE A 95 -5.71 9.44 -1.05
CA PHE A 95 -4.44 9.55 -0.33
C PHE A 95 -4.21 8.46 0.74
N LYS A 96 -5.00 7.36 0.72
CA LYS A 96 -4.78 6.15 1.57
C LYS A 96 -4.39 6.51 3.02
N HIS A 97 -3.24 6.03 3.47
CA HIS A 97 -2.74 6.23 4.84
C HIS A 97 -2.53 7.69 5.28
N SER A 98 -2.56 8.68 4.37
CA SER A 98 -2.61 10.08 4.80
C SER A 98 -3.93 10.41 5.52
N ILE A 99 -5.02 9.68 5.24
CA ILE A 99 -6.27 9.82 6.01
C ILE A 99 -6.15 9.18 7.40
N ASP A 100 -5.40 8.09 7.55
CA ASP A 100 -5.07 7.55 8.88
C ASP A 100 -4.29 8.58 9.72
N PHE A 101 -3.35 9.30 9.10
CA PHE A 101 -2.65 10.42 9.73
C PHE A 101 -3.60 11.56 10.11
N MET A 102 -4.59 11.88 9.29
CA MET A 102 -5.65 12.83 9.61
C MET A 102 -6.43 12.38 10.86
N ASN A 103 -6.70 11.09 10.99
CA ASN A 103 -7.39 10.47 12.12
C ASN A 103 -6.47 10.20 13.33
N LYS A 104 -5.18 10.53 13.24
CA LYS A 104 -4.12 10.26 14.24
C LYS A 104 -3.87 8.77 14.50
N ASP A 105 -4.22 7.93 13.56
CA ASP A 105 -3.94 6.48 13.58
C ASP A 105 -2.59 6.17 12.91
N TYR A 106 -1.50 6.60 13.55
CA TYR A 106 -0.15 6.43 13.01
C TYR A 106 0.41 5.02 13.16
N GLU A 107 -0.02 4.29 14.19
CA GLU A 107 0.55 3.00 14.57
C GLU A 107 -0.16 1.84 13.88
N LYS A 108 -1.48 1.84 13.80
CA LYS A 108 -2.27 0.76 13.19
C LYS A 108 -2.45 0.99 11.69
N GLN A 109 -2.89 2.20 11.31
CA GLN A 109 -3.24 2.57 9.93
C GLN A 109 -4.36 1.69 9.36
N GLU A 110 -5.43 1.52 10.14
CA GLU A 110 -6.59 0.67 9.84
C GLU A 110 -7.92 1.45 9.92
N SER A 111 -7.87 2.77 10.17
CA SER A 111 -9.06 3.60 10.42
C SER A 111 -10.02 3.69 9.21
N THR A 112 -9.63 3.14 8.06
CA THR A 112 -10.37 3.22 6.78
C THR A 112 -10.90 1.88 6.28
N GLU A 113 -10.64 0.76 6.98
CA GLU A 113 -10.97 -0.60 6.50
C GLU A 113 -12.42 -1.04 6.77
N GLU A 114 -13.12 -0.39 7.71
CA GLU A 114 -14.46 -0.81 8.19
C GLU A 114 -15.58 -0.79 7.12
N LEU A 115 -15.35 -0.15 5.96
CA LEU A 115 -16.39 0.06 4.95
C LEU A 115 -16.45 -1.02 3.86
N THR A 116 -15.50 -1.97 3.82
CA THR A 116 -15.39 -2.97 2.74
C THR A 116 -16.68 -3.76 2.56
N THR A 117 -17.20 -4.38 3.62
CA THR A 117 -18.47 -5.15 3.58
C THR A 117 -19.64 -4.32 3.09
N LYS A 118 -19.73 -3.05 3.55
CA LYS A 118 -20.80 -2.13 3.14
C LYS A 118 -20.74 -1.81 1.67
N ILE A 119 -19.57 -1.43 1.16
CA ILE A 119 -19.37 -1.07 -0.26
C ILE A 119 -19.72 -2.26 -1.16
N ILE A 120 -19.26 -3.46 -0.83
CA ILE A 120 -19.59 -4.69 -1.59
C ILE A 120 -21.10 -4.92 -1.57
N SER A 121 -21.74 -4.88 -0.40
CA SER A 121 -23.16 -5.18 -0.24
C SER A 121 -24.09 -4.14 -0.89
N GLU A 122 -23.66 -2.88 -0.98
CA GLU A 122 -24.42 -1.79 -1.61
C GLU A 122 -24.17 -1.69 -3.12
N SER A 123 -23.10 -2.32 -3.66
CA SER A 123 -22.83 -2.34 -5.09
C SER A 123 -23.73 -3.32 -5.82
N LYS A 124 -24.59 -2.81 -6.70
CA LYS A 124 -25.48 -3.63 -7.50
C LYS A 124 -24.72 -4.58 -8.42
N GLU A 125 -23.69 -4.06 -9.08
CA GLU A 125 -22.88 -4.80 -10.06
C GLU A 125 -22.08 -5.92 -9.37
N ILE A 126 -21.44 -5.65 -8.25
CA ILE A 126 -20.69 -6.67 -7.50
C ILE A 126 -21.67 -7.75 -6.97
N MET A 127 -22.80 -7.35 -6.42
CA MET A 127 -23.79 -8.30 -5.90
C MET A 127 -24.40 -9.17 -6.98
N GLU A 128 -24.67 -8.65 -8.19
CA GLU A 128 -25.12 -9.44 -9.33
C GLU A 128 -24.08 -10.50 -9.72
N LEU A 129 -22.80 -10.14 -9.76
CA LEU A 129 -21.71 -11.07 -10.06
C LEU A 129 -21.53 -12.13 -8.96
N LEU A 130 -21.52 -11.74 -7.69
CA LEU A 130 -21.38 -12.66 -6.56
C LEU A 130 -22.55 -13.66 -6.51
N ASN A 131 -23.81 -13.20 -6.71
CA ASN A 131 -24.98 -14.05 -6.75
C ASN A 131 -24.93 -15.04 -7.92
N ARG A 132 -24.52 -14.59 -9.12
CA ARG A 132 -24.32 -15.47 -10.27
C ARG A 132 -23.32 -16.58 -9.99
N ASP A 133 -22.21 -16.22 -9.31
CA ASP A 133 -21.10 -17.12 -9.03
C ASP A 133 -21.32 -17.96 -7.75
N GLY A 134 -22.44 -17.75 -7.03
CA GLY A 134 -22.76 -18.47 -5.80
C GLY A 134 -21.83 -18.17 -4.63
N ILE A 135 -21.29 -16.95 -4.58
CA ILE A 135 -20.35 -16.48 -3.57
C ILE A 135 -21.07 -15.48 -2.65
N LYS A 136 -20.87 -15.62 -1.34
CA LYS A 136 -21.46 -14.72 -0.36
C LYS A 136 -20.50 -13.60 -0.02
N VAL A 137 -21.04 -12.45 0.44
CA VAL A 137 -20.25 -11.28 0.82
C VAL A 137 -19.23 -11.60 1.91
N GLU A 138 -19.64 -12.33 2.95
CA GLU A 138 -18.76 -12.72 4.06
C GLU A 138 -17.58 -13.61 3.66
N GLU A 139 -17.62 -14.21 2.48
CA GLU A 139 -16.54 -15.04 1.93
C GLU A 139 -15.47 -14.21 1.16
N VAL A 140 -15.75 -12.92 0.93
CA VAL A 140 -14.85 -12.05 0.12
C VAL A 140 -14.62 -10.66 0.72
N ALA A 141 -15.33 -10.30 1.80
CA ALA A 141 -15.22 -8.98 2.42
C ALA A 141 -14.09 -8.87 3.45
N ASP A 142 -13.61 -10.01 3.95
CA ASP A 142 -12.50 -10.08 4.90
C ASP A 142 -11.43 -11.04 4.37
N TYR A 143 -10.30 -10.51 3.94
CA TYR A 143 -9.22 -11.31 3.39
C TYR A 143 -8.33 -11.95 4.47
N HIS A 144 -8.43 -11.51 5.73
CA HIS A 144 -7.69 -12.08 6.86
C HIS A 144 -8.16 -13.51 7.23
N ILE A 145 -9.35 -13.93 6.78
CA ILE A 145 -9.80 -15.32 6.96
C ILE A 145 -9.02 -16.32 6.10
N TYR A 146 -8.17 -15.83 5.18
CA TYR A 146 -7.36 -16.62 4.25
C TYR A 146 -5.87 -16.35 4.49
N PRO A 147 -5.12 -17.26 5.14
CA PRO A 147 -3.73 -17.04 5.52
C PRO A 147 -2.78 -16.70 4.37
N ILE A 148 -3.06 -17.20 3.15
CA ILE A 148 -2.28 -16.87 1.95
C ILE A 148 -2.57 -15.45 1.47
N ALA A 149 -3.81 -14.94 1.65
CA ALA A 149 -4.17 -13.59 1.27
C ALA A 149 -3.55 -12.56 2.23
N ASP A 150 -3.84 -12.69 3.52
CA ASP A 150 -3.16 -11.95 4.59
C ASP A 150 -3.04 -12.78 5.87
N ASN A 151 -2.05 -12.41 6.71
CA ASN A 151 -1.71 -13.04 7.98
C ASN A 151 -1.03 -12.02 8.90
N ASP A 152 -0.68 -12.42 10.11
CA ASP A 152 -0.05 -11.52 11.07
C ASP A 152 1.40 -11.15 10.69
N THR A 153 1.78 -9.88 10.89
CA THR A 153 3.18 -9.46 10.83
C THR A 153 3.99 -10.23 11.90
N PRO A 154 5.15 -10.80 11.56
CA PRO A 154 5.99 -10.54 10.38
C PRO A 154 5.94 -11.62 9.27
N CYS A 155 4.88 -12.41 9.21
CA CYS A 155 4.73 -13.48 8.21
C CYS A 155 4.56 -12.91 6.79
N LEU A 156 4.82 -13.72 5.76
CA LEU A 156 4.69 -13.31 4.37
C LEU A 156 3.31 -13.70 3.82
N SER A 157 2.49 -12.72 3.49
CA SER A 157 1.21 -12.87 2.80
C SER A 157 1.29 -12.39 1.36
N SER A 158 0.22 -12.61 0.57
CA SER A 158 0.12 -12.09 -0.80
C SER A 158 0.14 -10.58 -0.83
N ASP A 159 -0.52 -9.91 0.11
CA ASP A 159 -0.48 -8.44 0.23
C ASP A 159 0.94 -7.94 0.53
N ARG A 160 1.62 -8.52 1.53
CA ARG A 160 2.99 -8.14 1.89
C ARG A 160 4.01 -8.44 0.79
N LEU A 161 3.87 -9.57 0.10
CA LEU A 161 4.68 -9.90 -1.07
C LEU A 161 4.47 -8.86 -2.16
N GLU A 162 3.21 -8.58 -2.50
CA GLU A 162 2.86 -7.66 -3.58
C GLU A 162 3.40 -6.24 -3.33
N TYR A 163 3.09 -5.63 -2.17
CA TYR A 163 3.54 -4.27 -1.95
C TYR A 163 5.08 -4.16 -1.87
N THR A 164 5.78 -5.23 -1.49
CA THR A 164 7.24 -5.22 -1.52
C THR A 164 7.76 -5.28 -2.96
N LEU A 165 7.19 -6.14 -3.80
CA LEU A 165 7.58 -6.28 -5.22
C LEU A 165 7.29 -5.00 -6.01
N SER A 166 6.08 -4.46 -5.92
CA SER A 166 5.68 -3.27 -6.67
C SER A 166 6.42 -2.01 -6.21
N ASN A 167 6.63 -1.84 -4.89
CA ASN A 167 7.39 -0.72 -4.35
C ASN A 167 8.87 -0.78 -4.74
N GLY A 168 9.47 -1.97 -4.76
CA GLY A 168 10.84 -2.20 -5.23
C GLY A 168 10.98 -2.03 -6.75
N LEU A 169 9.92 -2.27 -7.52
CA LEU A 169 9.89 -2.09 -8.98
C LEU A 169 9.75 -0.61 -9.40
N GLY A 170 9.27 0.27 -8.51
CA GLY A 170 9.22 1.71 -8.79
C GLY A 170 8.00 2.45 -8.24
N ALA A 171 7.04 1.79 -7.58
CA ALA A 171 5.93 2.49 -6.95
C ALA A 171 6.39 3.37 -5.78
N THR A 172 7.47 3.01 -5.08
CA THR A 172 8.15 3.84 -4.07
C THR A 172 9.57 4.17 -4.49
N GLU A 173 10.38 3.17 -4.83
CA GLU A 173 11.78 3.32 -5.22
C GLU A 173 12.13 2.28 -6.29
N LYS A 174 12.92 2.66 -7.29
CA LYS A 174 13.36 1.74 -8.34
C LYS A 174 14.61 0.99 -7.89
N ILE A 175 14.42 -0.12 -7.17
CA ILE A 175 15.48 -1.01 -6.68
C ILE A 175 15.65 -2.21 -7.59
N TRP A 176 14.52 -2.77 -8.08
CA TRP A 176 14.45 -3.98 -8.87
C TRP A 176 14.05 -3.73 -10.32
N THR A 177 14.50 -4.63 -11.18
CA THR A 177 13.99 -4.82 -12.56
C THR A 177 12.87 -5.85 -12.56
N LEU A 178 12.19 -6.04 -13.71
CA LEU A 178 11.21 -7.12 -13.86
C LEU A 178 11.87 -8.52 -13.77
N ASP A 179 13.13 -8.64 -14.18
CA ASP A 179 13.87 -9.91 -14.07
C ASP A 179 14.17 -10.23 -12.59
N ASP A 180 14.53 -9.23 -11.77
CA ASP A 180 14.70 -9.40 -10.32
C ASP A 180 13.39 -9.82 -9.66
N VAL A 181 12.27 -9.18 -10.02
CA VAL A 181 10.95 -9.53 -9.52
C VAL A 181 10.59 -10.97 -9.90
N LYS A 182 10.86 -11.37 -11.15
CA LYS A 182 10.61 -12.74 -11.60
C LYS A 182 11.46 -13.75 -10.83
N GLU A 183 12.74 -13.50 -10.65
CA GLU A 183 13.64 -14.36 -9.88
C GLU A 183 13.12 -14.57 -8.45
N ILE A 184 12.72 -13.49 -7.78
CA ILE A 184 12.16 -13.53 -6.43
C ILE A 184 10.84 -14.32 -6.42
N TYR A 185 9.95 -14.03 -7.35
CA TYR A 185 8.61 -14.63 -7.39
C TYR A 185 8.64 -16.12 -7.72
N ASP A 186 9.47 -16.55 -8.65
CA ASP A 186 9.67 -17.97 -8.99
C ASP A 186 10.23 -18.79 -7.81
N ASN A 187 10.83 -18.10 -6.83
CA ASN A 187 11.38 -18.72 -5.64
C ASN A 187 10.35 -18.90 -4.50
N ILE A 188 9.14 -18.32 -4.64
CA ILE A 188 8.08 -18.44 -3.63
C ILE A 188 7.38 -19.80 -3.74
N GLU A 189 6.98 -20.34 -2.60
CA GLU A 189 6.11 -21.51 -2.46
C GLU A 189 5.23 -21.38 -1.22
N ILE A 190 4.16 -22.16 -1.13
CA ILE A 190 3.39 -22.30 0.12
C ILE A 190 4.18 -23.20 1.08
N GLN A 191 4.32 -22.77 2.32
CA GLN A 191 4.96 -23.49 3.42
C GLN A 191 4.02 -23.48 4.62
N GLU A 192 4.21 -24.40 5.56
CA GLU A 192 3.51 -24.40 6.85
C GLU A 192 4.40 -23.77 7.93
N ASP A 193 3.83 -22.86 8.70
CA ASP A 193 4.51 -22.22 9.83
C ASP A 193 4.62 -23.17 11.03
N GLU A 194 5.18 -22.67 12.12
CA GLU A 194 5.36 -23.39 13.39
C GLU A 194 4.04 -23.82 14.07
N ASN A 195 2.89 -23.34 13.59
CA ASN A 195 1.54 -23.66 14.06
C ASN A 195 0.76 -24.54 13.07
N GLY A 196 1.36 -24.90 11.93
CA GLY A 196 0.71 -25.64 10.85
C GLY A 196 -0.21 -24.78 9.99
N ILE A 197 0.00 -23.45 9.97
CA ILE A 197 -0.76 -22.51 9.14
C ILE A 197 0.01 -22.25 7.85
N GLU A 198 -0.69 -22.29 6.73
CA GLU A 198 -0.10 -21.98 5.41
C GLU A 198 0.38 -20.53 5.34
N GLU A 199 1.59 -20.34 4.82
CA GLU A 199 2.24 -19.05 4.61
C GLU A 199 3.05 -19.10 3.30
N LEU A 200 3.23 -17.94 2.64
CA LEU A 200 4.18 -17.83 1.55
C LEU A 200 5.62 -17.83 2.11
N GLY A 201 6.51 -18.59 1.50
CA GLY A 201 7.90 -18.68 1.93
C GLY A 201 8.85 -18.88 0.76
N PHE A 202 10.15 -18.92 1.03
CA PHE A 202 11.19 -19.00 0.03
C PHE A 202 11.79 -20.41 -0.05
N LYS A 203 12.15 -20.83 -1.28
CA LYS A 203 12.89 -22.07 -1.53
C LYS A 203 14.37 -21.91 -1.23
N ASP A 204 14.93 -20.70 -1.41
CA ASP A 204 16.37 -20.43 -1.34
C ASP A 204 16.66 -19.25 -0.40
N ILE A 205 17.67 -19.44 0.49
CA ILE A 205 18.05 -18.45 1.50
C ILE A 205 18.62 -17.17 0.91
N ALA A 206 19.38 -17.24 -0.19
CA ALA A 206 20.00 -16.06 -0.80
C ALA A 206 18.95 -15.16 -1.46
N ILE A 207 17.89 -15.75 -2.05
CA ILE A 207 16.76 -15.00 -2.60
C ILE A 207 15.92 -14.38 -1.48
N ALA A 208 15.68 -15.12 -0.39
CA ALA A 208 15.01 -14.60 0.79
C ALA A 208 15.78 -13.40 1.39
N GLU A 209 17.12 -13.50 1.50
CA GLU A 209 17.98 -12.40 1.94
C GLU A 209 17.88 -11.17 1.02
N LYS A 210 17.88 -11.37 -0.32
CA LYS A 210 17.70 -10.30 -1.30
C LYS A 210 16.36 -9.58 -1.09
N PHE A 211 15.29 -10.33 -0.86
CA PHE A 211 13.94 -9.81 -0.60
C PHE A 211 13.89 -9.02 0.71
N VAL A 212 14.37 -9.60 1.81
CA VAL A 212 14.37 -9.00 3.16
C VAL A 212 15.22 -7.73 3.19
N HIS A 213 16.38 -7.72 2.51
CA HIS A 213 17.22 -6.53 2.37
C HIS A 213 16.46 -5.37 1.74
N THR A 214 15.75 -5.62 0.63
CA THR A 214 14.95 -4.59 -0.02
C THR A 214 13.76 -4.16 0.82
N MET A 215 13.06 -5.10 1.47
CA MET A 215 11.99 -4.75 2.41
C MET A 215 12.49 -3.87 3.56
N SER A 216 13.70 -4.13 4.08
CA SER A 216 14.34 -3.31 5.09
C SER A 216 14.60 -1.88 4.59
N ILE A 217 15.09 -1.70 3.36
CA ILE A 217 15.24 -0.38 2.73
C ILE A 217 13.88 0.31 2.62
N LEU A 218 12.85 -0.35 2.07
CA LEU A 218 11.51 0.19 1.90
C LEU A 218 10.89 0.59 3.25
N SER A 219 11.05 -0.23 4.29
CA SER A 219 10.57 0.05 5.65
C SER A 219 11.14 1.36 6.21
N ARG A 220 12.42 1.64 5.96
CA ARG A 220 13.06 2.90 6.34
C ARG A 220 12.54 4.06 5.49
N LEU A 221 12.32 3.86 4.18
CA LEU A 221 11.76 4.88 3.29
C LEU A 221 10.34 5.29 3.70
N TYR A 222 9.50 4.35 4.14
CA TYR A 222 8.15 4.65 4.63
C TYR A 222 8.14 5.52 5.88
N ARG A 223 9.20 5.43 6.70
CA ARG A 223 9.32 6.15 7.97
C ARG A 223 10.32 7.31 7.94
N ARG A 224 10.94 7.59 6.78
CA ARG A 224 11.85 8.73 6.66
C ARG A 224 11.11 10.06 6.85
N GLU A 225 11.82 11.06 7.31
CA GLU A 225 11.32 12.41 7.61
C GLU A 225 10.50 13.00 6.47
N LYS A 226 10.97 12.88 5.22
CA LYS A 226 10.25 13.36 4.03
C LYS A 226 8.87 12.72 3.89
N THR A 227 8.77 11.40 4.09
CA THR A 227 7.51 10.67 3.94
C THR A 227 6.53 11.08 5.02
N LEU A 228 6.97 11.09 6.29
CA LEU A 228 6.13 11.48 7.42
C LEU A 228 5.66 12.93 7.29
N PHE A 229 6.55 13.85 6.92
CA PHE A 229 6.22 15.24 6.68
C PHE A 229 5.17 15.39 5.58
N THR A 230 5.38 14.74 4.45
CA THR A 230 4.51 14.84 3.28
C THR A 230 3.10 14.32 3.57
N MET A 231 3.00 13.16 4.22
CA MET A 231 1.71 12.56 4.59
C MET A 231 0.99 13.39 5.65
N GLN A 232 1.70 13.88 6.68
CA GLN A 232 1.08 14.68 7.75
C GLN A 232 0.62 16.04 7.24
N MET A 233 1.41 16.70 6.40
CA MET A 233 1.00 18.01 5.86
C MET A 233 -0.25 17.88 4.98
N LEU A 234 -0.33 16.82 4.16
CA LEU A 234 -1.52 16.53 3.38
C LEU A 234 -2.72 16.20 4.28
N ALA A 235 -2.51 15.40 5.33
CA ALA A 235 -3.53 15.09 6.34
C ALA A 235 -4.04 16.35 7.06
N ASP A 236 -3.17 17.28 7.40
CA ASP A 236 -3.53 18.56 8.04
C ASP A 236 -4.33 19.46 7.09
N ILE A 237 -3.94 19.52 5.81
CA ILE A 237 -4.71 20.20 4.76
C ILE A 237 -6.11 19.61 4.66
N MET A 238 -6.23 18.28 4.57
CA MET A 238 -7.51 17.59 4.46
C MET A 238 -8.39 17.82 5.70
N ARG A 239 -7.81 17.84 6.90
CA ARG A 239 -8.52 18.15 8.14
C ARG A 239 -9.05 19.59 8.12
N ILE A 240 -8.23 20.57 7.77
CA ILE A 240 -8.65 21.97 7.70
C ILE A 240 -9.76 22.16 6.65
N MET A 241 -9.68 21.47 5.51
CA MET A 241 -10.76 21.48 4.51
C MET A 241 -12.05 20.90 5.06
N SER A 242 -11.97 19.79 5.81
CA SER A 242 -13.13 19.17 6.45
C SER A 242 -13.75 20.07 7.49
N ASP A 243 -12.95 20.68 8.37
CA ASP A 243 -13.39 21.62 9.41
C ASP A 243 -14.08 22.88 8.84
N ASN A 244 -13.69 23.27 7.63
CA ASN A 244 -14.31 24.39 6.90
C ASN A 244 -15.46 23.95 5.94
N ASN A 245 -15.92 22.72 6.00
CA ASN A 245 -16.94 22.13 5.12
C ASN A 245 -16.63 22.23 3.61
N LEU A 246 -15.35 22.23 3.23
CA LEU A 246 -14.89 22.25 1.84
C LEU A 246 -14.80 20.85 1.23
N ILE A 247 -14.68 19.83 2.10
CA ILE A 247 -14.75 18.41 1.76
C ILE A 247 -15.39 17.66 2.93
N ASN A 248 -16.15 16.62 2.64
CA ASN A 248 -16.73 15.76 3.67
C ASN A 248 -16.20 14.33 3.56
N ILE A 249 -16.48 13.49 4.56
CA ILE A 249 -16.00 12.09 4.60
C ILE A 249 -16.46 11.30 3.37
N SER A 250 -17.72 11.44 2.96
CA SER A 250 -18.25 10.75 1.78
C SER A 250 -17.47 11.13 0.52
N GLU A 251 -17.10 12.40 0.35
CA GLU A 251 -16.28 12.85 -0.77
C GLU A 251 -14.87 12.25 -0.73
N MET A 252 -14.28 12.04 0.43
CA MET A 252 -12.96 11.40 0.57
C MET A 252 -12.96 9.96 0.06
N TYR A 253 -14.11 9.26 0.15
CA TYR A 253 -14.26 7.89 -0.35
C TYR A 253 -14.75 7.82 -1.82
N ASN A 254 -15.35 8.87 -2.37
CA ASN A 254 -15.96 8.83 -3.69
C ASN A 254 -15.21 9.62 -4.77
N LEU A 255 -14.42 10.62 -4.40
CA LEU A 255 -13.63 11.41 -5.34
C LEU A 255 -12.32 10.72 -5.71
N SER A 256 -11.75 11.09 -6.84
CA SER A 256 -10.36 10.79 -7.21
C SER A 256 -9.40 11.76 -6.52
N GLU A 257 -8.13 11.38 -6.40
CA GLU A 257 -7.08 12.27 -5.89
C GLU A 257 -6.99 13.58 -6.71
N LYS A 258 -7.15 13.48 -8.03
CA LYS A 258 -7.14 14.65 -8.91
C LYS A 258 -8.27 15.64 -8.59
N GLU A 259 -9.49 15.15 -8.37
CA GLU A 259 -10.64 15.99 -8.02
C GLU A 259 -10.43 16.66 -6.65
N VAL A 260 -9.83 15.96 -5.69
CA VAL A 260 -9.51 16.54 -4.37
C VAL A 260 -8.42 17.60 -4.51
N ILE A 261 -7.35 17.34 -5.28
CA ILE A 261 -6.28 18.32 -5.55
C ILE A 261 -6.87 19.58 -6.19
N GLU A 262 -7.77 19.44 -7.17
CA GLU A 262 -8.44 20.59 -7.78
C GLU A 262 -9.29 21.39 -6.76
N LYS A 263 -9.92 20.72 -5.78
CA LYS A 263 -10.62 21.39 -4.68
C LYS A 263 -9.65 22.17 -3.79
N ILE A 264 -8.49 21.60 -3.47
CA ILE A 264 -7.44 22.24 -2.67
C ILE A 264 -6.90 23.50 -3.39
N GLU A 265 -6.56 23.37 -4.66
CA GLU A 265 -6.00 24.45 -5.48
C GLU A 265 -6.99 25.61 -5.70
N LYS A 266 -8.29 25.32 -5.82
CA LYS A 266 -9.36 26.30 -6.00
C LYS A 266 -9.91 26.87 -4.69
N CYS A 267 -9.40 26.41 -3.55
CA CYS A 267 -9.87 26.79 -2.23
C CYS A 267 -9.58 28.28 -1.94
N ASN A 268 -10.57 29.02 -1.45
CA ASN A 268 -10.42 30.44 -1.07
C ASN A 268 -9.71 30.63 0.28
N VAL A 269 -9.38 29.58 0.99
CA VAL A 269 -8.61 29.64 2.25
C VAL A 269 -7.13 29.71 1.89
N LYS A 270 -6.56 30.92 1.91
CA LYS A 270 -5.19 31.20 1.45
C LYS A 270 -4.12 30.29 2.04
N ASN A 271 -4.24 29.97 3.32
CA ASN A 271 -3.27 29.12 4.00
C ASN A 271 -3.26 27.69 3.45
N ILE A 272 -4.41 27.16 3.02
CA ILE A 272 -4.53 25.84 2.41
C ILE A 272 -3.87 25.85 1.02
N SER A 273 -4.31 26.72 0.14
CA SER A 273 -3.80 26.76 -1.24
C SER A 273 -2.31 27.10 -1.30
N ASN A 274 -1.84 28.07 -0.51
CA ASN A 274 -0.42 28.42 -0.43
C ASN A 274 0.42 27.28 0.17
N GLY A 275 -0.04 26.69 1.27
CA GLY A 275 0.64 25.55 1.90
C GLY A 275 0.76 24.37 0.96
N PHE A 276 -0.30 24.06 0.22
CA PHE A 276 -0.30 23.00 -0.77
C PHE A 276 0.68 23.28 -1.92
N GLU A 277 0.71 24.52 -2.47
CA GLU A 277 1.65 24.88 -3.51
C GLU A 277 3.12 24.81 -3.06
N ILE A 278 3.41 25.21 -1.82
CA ILE A 278 4.76 25.09 -1.26
C ILE A 278 5.14 23.62 -1.10
N TRP A 279 4.26 22.80 -0.53
CA TRP A 279 4.45 21.36 -0.39
C TRP A 279 4.66 20.66 -1.73
N LYS A 280 3.85 20.98 -2.74
CA LYS A 280 3.92 20.42 -4.09
C LYS A 280 5.25 20.70 -4.78
N HIS A 281 5.82 21.90 -4.54
CA HIS A 281 7.05 22.36 -5.17
C HIS A 281 8.31 22.14 -4.34
N ALA A 282 8.19 21.78 -3.06
CA ALA A 282 9.33 21.49 -2.22
C ALA A 282 10.13 20.30 -2.78
N THR A 283 11.46 20.42 -2.74
CA THR A 283 12.38 19.36 -3.17
C THR A 283 13.08 18.69 -1.98
N ASP A 284 13.09 19.36 -0.83
CA ASP A 284 13.68 18.88 0.41
C ASP A 284 12.97 19.47 1.62
N ILE A 285 13.30 18.98 2.80
CA ILE A 285 12.80 19.36 4.11
C ILE A 285 13.94 19.76 5.03
N LEU A 286 13.62 20.42 6.12
CA LEU A 286 14.53 20.73 7.21
C LEU A 286 14.19 19.90 8.44
N THR A 287 15.20 19.60 9.26
CA THR A 287 15.05 18.85 10.50
C THR A 287 15.62 19.61 11.69
N SER A 288 15.08 19.39 12.89
CA SER A 288 15.57 20.01 14.13
C SER A 288 15.27 19.14 15.34
N GLU A 289 16.16 19.16 16.34
CA GLU A 289 15.89 18.62 17.69
C GLU A 289 15.12 19.60 18.58
N LYS A 290 15.06 20.89 18.21
CA LYS A 290 14.29 21.93 18.89
C LYS A 290 13.08 22.31 18.04
N MET A 291 11.98 22.62 18.71
CA MET A 291 10.75 23.06 18.06
C MET A 291 11.01 24.32 17.21
N PRO A 292 10.70 24.29 15.91
CA PRO A 292 10.85 25.45 15.03
C PRO A 292 9.80 26.52 15.38
N GLU A 293 10.26 27.68 15.86
CA GLU A 293 9.36 28.78 16.23
C GLU A 293 8.78 29.47 14.99
N GLY A 294 7.45 29.68 14.99
CA GLY A 294 6.74 30.37 13.92
C GLY A 294 6.65 29.63 12.60
N LYS A 295 7.08 28.37 12.53
CA LYS A 295 7.03 27.51 11.32
C LYS A 295 6.00 26.41 11.46
N TYR A 296 5.46 25.95 10.32
CA TYR A 296 4.75 24.68 10.28
C TYR A 296 5.74 23.53 10.42
N PHE A 297 5.50 22.65 11.35
CA PHE A 297 6.35 21.48 11.58
C PHE A 297 5.50 20.21 11.85
N VAL A 298 6.11 19.08 11.60
CA VAL A 298 5.58 17.75 11.91
C VAL A 298 6.46 17.10 12.97
N ASN A 299 5.81 16.52 13.99
CA ASN A 299 6.43 15.70 15.03
C ASN A 299 5.63 14.42 15.17
N ILE A 300 6.13 13.30 14.64
CA ILE A 300 5.49 11.97 14.72
C ILE A 300 6.48 11.01 15.36
N GLU A 301 6.21 10.63 16.59
CA GLU A 301 7.12 9.80 17.39
C GLU A 301 6.92 8.30 17.14
N LYS A 302 5.70 7.88 16.78
CA LYS A 302 5.33 6.47 16.63
C LYS A 302 4.62 6.25 15.31
N VAL A 303 5.20 5.40 14.48
CA VAL A 303 4.67 5.03 13.16
C VAL A 303 4.75 3.53 12.99
N LYS A 304 3.78 2.95 12.28
CA LYS A 304 3.73 1.51 11.94
C LYS A 304 5.07 1.04 11.41
N LYS A 305 5.66 0.06 12.08
CA LYS A 305 6.89 -0.60 11.66
C LYS A 305 6.54 -1.76 10.76
N ARG A 306 6.94 -1.70 9.50
CA ARG A 306 6.69 -2.76 8.52
C ARG A 306 7.97 -3.56 8.33
N TYR A 307 7.93 -4.86 8.64
CA TYR A 307 9.04 -5.78 8.38
C TYR A 307 8.49 -7.18 8.12
N ILE A 308 9.27 -8.00 7.45
CA ILE A 308 8.92 -9.37 7.10
C ILE A 308 10.04 -10.29 7.59
N ASN A 309 9.65 -11.38 8.25
CA ASN A 309 10.54 -12.47 8.68
C ASN A 309 10.02 -13.78 8.07
N PRO A 310 10.17 -13.98 6.75
CA PRO A 310 9.54 -15.05 6.02
C PRO A 310 10.11 -16.42 6.41
N LEU A 311 9.35 -17.46 6.12
CA LEU A 311 9.84 -18.83 6.12
C LEU A 311 10.77 -19.07 4.94
N VAL A 312 11.75 -19.93 5.15
CA VAL A 312 12.72 -20.38 4.13
C VAL A 312 12.95 -21.89 4.30
N ARG A 313 13.01 -22.61 3.19
CA ARG A 313 13.38 -24.01 3.18
C ARG A 313 14.84 -24.16 3.59
N TYR A 314 15.11 -24.88 4.69
CA TYR A 314 16.43 -25.08 5.25
C TYR A 314 16.58 -26.51 5.81
N ASN A 315 17.50 -27.30 5.26
CA ASN A 315 17.76 -28.70 5.67
C ASN A 315 16.49 -29.57 5.74
N ASN A 316 15.61 -29.48 4.74
CA ASN A 316 14.32 -30.18 4.64
C ASN A 316 13.26 -29.75 5.71
N GLU A 317 13.44 -28.63 6.36
CA GLU A 317 12.49 -27.98 7.25
C GLU A 317 12.22 -26.56 6.78
N TYR A 318 11.20 -25.90 7.35
CA TYR A 318 10.94 -24.48 7.18
C TYR A 318 11.39 -23.72 8.42
N LYS A 319 12.18 -22.67 8.24
CA LYS A 319 12.74 -21.86 9.32
C LYS A 319 12.50 -20.38 9.04
N ARG A 320 12.26 -19.60 10.07
CA ARG A 320 12.27 -18.14 9.94
C ARG A 320 13.65 -17.66 9.50
N ILE A 321 13.73 -16.73 8.54
CA ILE A 321 15.03 -16.29 8.02
C ILE A 321 15.93 -15.69 9.10
N LYS A 322 15.36 -15.03 10.13
CA LYS A 322 16.12 -14.50 11.27
C LYS A 322 16.86 -15.58 12.06
N ASP A 323 16.38 -16.81 12.04
CA ASP A 323 16.98 -17.91 12.81
C ASP A 323 18.16 -18.56 12.08
N ILE A 324 18.29 -18.29 10.76
CA ILE A 324 19.26 -18.97 9.89
C ILE A 324 20.17 -18.02 9.10
N SER A 325 19.89 -16.70 9.10
CA SER A 325 20.68 -15.68 8.41
C SER A 325 21.00 -14.49 9.31
N GLU A 326 22.29 -14.33 9.64
CA GLU A 326 22.77 -13.13 10.33
C GLU A 326 22.57 -11.86 9.50
N LYS A 327 22.76 -11.96 8.18
CA LYS A 327 22.56 -10.84 7.25
C LYS A 327 21.12 -10.35 7.28
N ALA A 328 20.13 -11.23 7.12
CA ALA A 328 18.71 -10.86 7.17
C ALA A 328 18.31 -10.34 8.56
N THR A 329 18.88 -10.91 9.63
CA THR A 329 18.65 -10.43 11.00
C THR A 329 19.13 -9.00 11.18
N ASN A 330 20.32 -8.67 10.67
CA ASN A 330 20.86 -7.31 10.71
C ASN A 330 20.00 -6.33 9.91
N ASP A 331 19.58 -6.68 8.68
CA ASP A 331 18.70 -5.87 7.83
C ASP A 331 17.35 -5.57 8.52
N ILE A 332 16.72 -6.57 9.12
CA ILE A 332 15.45 -6.41 9.85
C ILE A 332 15.65 -5.52 11.09
N ASN A 333 16.71 -5.74 11.87
CA ASN A 333 16.98 -4.95 13.06
C ASN A 333 17.25 -3.48 12.71
N GLU A 334 18.03 -3.22 11.65
CA GLU A 334 18.27 -1.85 11.14
C GLU A 334 16.97 -1.15 10.77
N ALA A 335 16.05 -1.87 10.10
CA ALA A 335 14.73 -1.32 9.79
C ALA A 335 13.90 -1.02 11.06
N LEU A 336 13.93 -1.90 12.06
CA LEU A 336 13.17 -1.73 13.30
C LEU A 336 13.70 -0.61 14.20
N GLU A 337 15.02 -0.39 14.21
CA GLU A 337 15.72 0.56 15.08
C GLU A 337 15.90 1.95 14.45
N CYS A 338 15.55 2.10 13.16
CA CYS A 338 15.66 3.38 12.45
C CYS A 338 14.93 4.49 13.21
N LYS A 339 15.66 5.58 13.49
CA LYS A 339 15.16 6.78 14.16
C LYS A 339 14.92 7.88 13.15
N THR A 340 13.93 8.72 13.43
CA THR A 340 13.63 9.94 12.68
C THR A 340 13.96 11.17 13.52
N ALA A 341 14.21 12.30 12.87
CA ALA A 341 14.39 13.58 13.56
C ALA A 341 13.11 13.98 14.32
N LYS A 342 13.26 14.64 15.46
CA LYS A 342 12.16 15.02 16.34
C LYS A 342 11.16 15.97 15.68
N TYR A 343 11.67 16.96 14.95
CA TYR A 343 10.87 17.94 14.22
C TYR A 343 11.29 17.98 12.77
N VAL A 344 10.32 17.97 11.88
CA VAL A 344 10.49 18.06 10.44
C VAL A 344 9.66 19.23 9.93
N PHE A 345 10.21 20.09 9.10
CA PHE A 345 9.54 21.31 8.68
C PHE A 345 9.97 21.82 7.30
N LEU A 346 9.18 22.69 6.72
CA LEU A 346 9.58 23.58 5.63
C LEU A 346 9.74 25.00 6.19
N ASP A 347 10.60 25.80 5.55
CA ASP A 347 10.74 27.22 5.88
C ASP A 347 9.53 28.01 5.36
N PHE A 348 8.40 27.81 6.04
CA PHE A 348 7.10 28.30 5.67
C PHE A 348 6.27 28.57 6.92
N ASP A 349 5.57 29.72 6.93
CA ASP A 349 4.63 30.11 7.99
C ASP A 349 3.20 29.74 7.60
N PHE A 350 2.59 28.87 8.39
CA PHE A 350 1.19 28.42 8.19
C PHE A 350 0.18 29.38 8.84
N LYS A 351 0.54 30.68 8.95
CA LYS A 351 -0.31 31.70 9.60
C LYS A 351 -1.38 32.27 8.70
#